data_5c0836ac4cba53be52b0afe3360beb02
#
_entry.id   5c0836ac4cba53be52b0afe3360beb02
#
_cell.length_a   1.000
_cell.length_b   1.000
_cell.length_c   1.000
_cell.angle_alpha   90.00
_cell.angle_beta   90.00
_cell.angle_gamma   90.00
#
_symmetry.space_group_name_H-M   'P 1'
#
loop_
_entity.id
_entity.type
_entity.pdbx_description
1 polymer ?
#
loop_
_entity_poly.entity_id
_entity_poly.type
_entity_poly.pdbx_seq_one_letter_code
_entity_poly.pdbx_strand_id
1 'polypeptide(L)'
;MAKTLAGRCGAALAVLFVVSLLTFAALHVVPGDTATLVLGTDATPRALQQLRESMGLDRSLPEQYVSWICGVLTGDWGTSRTYGAPVWQVIAQTLPVTLLLAVYATAVALAVSCVLGVASAMRPGGVVDVVSRTLMQLASAVPGFWLAVVCMLFFAANLGWFPVSGYVPLTQDPAGCVRSLTLPALVLACGELGVLIRTVRSSVMDALQQEYMLATQVKGLTRMRATVTYVLRASLSAPITVAGIQMAKLVGGTAAIERVFALPGLGNLLLGAVEQRDIMLVQGIVVFVTVAVVVVNLLVDLLTVRAAGRGASSTSGAGKSVGKPRGRRGLVSLVVGLVLVGFVAAMGLVSLAWTPYGISAMDLTARFALPSLEHPFGCDQFGRDVLSRCMAAAVPALAVGVGSVVLGAFAGAGLGALAAMGSSRVRTVIMRLTDALMSFPGILLAMV
;
A
#
# COMPACT_ATOMS: atom_id res chain seq x y z
N MET A 1 -5.12 -15.95 27.92
CA MET A 1 -5.34 -16.22 26.49
C MET A 1 -6.78 -15.89 26.04
N ALA A 2 -7.84 -16.47 26.63
CA ALA A 2 -9.21 -16.20 26.18
C ALA A 2 -9.63 -14.73 26.27
N LYS A 3 -9.31 -13.99 27.34
CA LYS A 3 -9.61 -12.55 27.47
C LYS A 3 -8.88 -11.68 26.44
N THR A 4 -7.64 -12.02 26.11
CA THR A 4 -6.87 -11.32 25.05
C THR A 4 -7.43 -11.60 23.65
N LEU A 5 -7.87 -12.82 23.39
CA LEU A 5 -8.49 -13.21 22.13
C LEU A 5 -9.86 -12.52 21.96
N ALA A 6 -10.71 -12.56 23.01
CA ALA A 6 -11.99 -11.87 22.99
C ALA A 6 -11.85 -10.35 22.76
N GLY A 7 -10.85 -9.71 23.38
CA GLY A 7 -10.55 -8.31 23.15
C GLY A 7 -10.09 -8.00 21.71
N ARG A 8 -9.35 -8.92 21.08
CA ARG A 8 -8.90 -8.78 19.68
C ARG A 8 -10.05 -9.01 18.69
N CYS A 9 -10.92 -10.01 18.94
CA CYS A 9 -12.11 -10.21 18.12
C CYS A 9 -13.07 -9.00 18.22
N GLY A 10 -13.29 -8.47 19.43
CA GLY A 10 -14.09 -7.26 19.61
C GLY A 10 -13.52 -6.06 18.87
N ALA A 11 -12.19 -5.94 18.85
CA ALA A 11 -11.49 -4.92 18.08
C ALA A 11 -11.68 -5.08 16.56
N ALA A 12 -11.55 -6.30 16.06
CA ALA A 12 -11.75 -6.63 14.67
C ALA A 12 -13.17 -6.29 14.21
N LEU A 13 -14.17 -6.64 15.01
CA LEU A 13 -15.57 -6.27 14.74
C LEU A 13 -15.79 -4.75 14.74
N ALA A 14 -15.15 -4.01 15.65
CA ALA A 14 -15.23 -2.55 15.66
C ALA A 14 -14.61 -1.94 14.40
N VAL A 15 -13.47 -2.45 13.94
CA VAL A 15 -12.85 -2.03 12.68
C VAL A 15 -13.76 -2.30 11.49
N LEU A 16 -14.32 -3.50 11.39
CA LEU A 16 -15.25 -3.86 10.31
C LEU A 16 -16.49 -2.96 10.31
N PHE A 17 -17.06 -2.69 11.47
CA PHE A 17 -18.19 -1.77 11.61
C PHE A 17 -17.85 -0.35 11.15
N VAL A 18 -16.73 0.21 11.61
CA VAL A 18 -16.31 1.57 11.22
C VAL A 18 -16.03 1.65 9.72
N VAL A 19 -15.32 0.67 9.16
CA VAL A 19 -15.00 0.66 7.72
C VAL A 19 -16.27 0.51 6.89
N SER A 20 -17.20 -0.37 7.26
CA SER A 20 -18.47 -0.53 6.53
C SER A 20 -19.31 0.75 6.55
N LEU A 21 -19.35 1.43 7.71
CA LEU A 21 -20.06 2.70 7.83
C LEU A 21 -19.41 3.81 7.00
N LEU A 22 -18.07 3.92 7.05
CA LEU A 22 -17.32 4.89 6.23
C LEU A 22 -17.51 4.64 4.75
N THR A 23 -17.44 3.38 4.31
CA THR A 23 -17.64 3.01 2.90
C THR A 23 -19.04 3.37 2.44
N PHE A 24 -20.05 3.04 3.25
CA PHE A 24 -21.43 3.38 2.95
C PHE A 24 -21.63 4.90 2.86
N ALA A 25 -21.15 5.65 3.86
CA ALA A 25 -21.24 7.11 3.89
C ALA A 25 -20.51 7.78 2.72
N ALA A 26 -19.28 7.35 2.44
CA ALA A 26 -18.45 7.90 1.37
C ALA A 26 -19.13 7.81 0.00
N LEU A 27 -19.76 6.67 -0.30
CA LEU A 27 -20.45 6.46 -1.58
C LEU A 27 -21.78 7.22 -1.69
N HIS A 28 -22.39 7.59 -0.56
CA HIS A 28 -23.59 8.43 -0.55
C HIS A 28 -23.29 9.94 -0.62
N VAL A 29 -22.06 10.36 -0.30
CA VAL A 29 -21.63 11.76 -0.48
C VAL A 29 -21.30 12.07 -1.93
N VAL A 30 -20.91 11.08 -2.73
CA VAL A 30 -20.61 11.28 -4.15
C VAL A 30 -21.90 11.66 -4.89
N PRO A 31 -21.96 12.86 -5.53
CA PRO A 31 -23.15 13.31 -6.21
C PRO A 31 -23.50 12.41 -7.40
N GLY A 32 -24.71 11.88 -7.42
CA GLY A 32 -25.25 11.02 -8.48
C GLY A 32 -26.33 10.09 -7.93
N ASP A 33 -27.49 10.09 -8.55
CA ASP A 33 -28.55 9.14 -8.21
C ASP A 33 -28.30 7.80 -8.90
N THR A 34 -28.16 6.74 -8.13
CA THR A 34 -27.90 5.38 -8.62
C THR A 34 -28.98 4.92 -9.62
N ALA A 35 -30.24 5.29 -9.40
CA ALA A 35 -31.34 4.94 -10.31
C ALA A 35 -31.19 5.63 -11.68
N THR A 36 -30.77 6.90 -11.68
CA THR A 36 -30.50 7.66 -12.91
C THR A 36 -29.27 7.09 -13.66
N LEU A 37 -28.26 6.64 -12.92
CA LEU A 37 -27.08 6.00 -13.52
C LEU A 37 -27.40 4.64 -14.16
N VAL A 38 -28.40 3.92 -13.63
CA VAL A 38 -28.84 2.61 -14.17
C VAL A 38 -29.70 2.77 -15.42
N LEU A 39 -30.67 3.66 -15.40
CA LEU A 39 -31.62 3.84 -16.49
C LEU A 39 -31.17 4.83 -17.58
N GLY A 40 -30.12 5.62 -17.29
CA GLY A 40 -29.66 6.68 -18.19
C GLY A 40 -30.45 7.98 -18.07
N THR A 41 -29.97 9.02 -18.76
CA THR A 41 -30.55 10.37 -18.72
C THR A 41 -31.94 10.49 -19.40
N ASP A 42 -32.27 9.53 -20.26
CA ASP A 42 -33.53 9.52 -21.03
C ASP A 42 -34.67 8.75 -20.33
N ALA A 43 -34.45 8.29 -19.10
CA ALA A 43 -35.41 7.53 -18.34
C ALA A 43 -36.65 8.37 -17.95
N THR A 44 -37.82 7.77 -18.06
CA THR A 44 -39.04 8.44 -17.62
C THR A 44 -39.08 8.58 -16.10
N PRO A 45 -39.71 9.67 -15.56
CA PRO A 45 -39.80 9.86 -14.11
C PRO A 45 -40.45 8.69 -13.35
N ARG A 46 -41.39 8.01 -14.01
CA ARG A 46 -42.07 6.82 -13.45
C ARG A 46 -41.09 5.63 -13.34
N ALA A 47 -40.30 5.36 -14.37
CA ALA A 47 -39.30 4.28 -14.36
C ALA A 47 -38.20 4.52 -13.30
N LEU A 48 -37.75 5.77 -13.17
CA LEU A 48 -36.81 6.18 -12.13
C LEU A 48 -37.38 5.95 -10.72
N GLN A 49 -38.66 6.32 -10.49
CA GLN A 49 -39.26 6.14 -9.19
C GLN A 49 -39.46 4.66 -8.86
N GLN A 50 -39.96 3.86 -9.80
CA GLN A 50 -40.09 2.41 -9.62
C GLN A 50 -38.77 1.73 -9.33
N LEU A 51 -37.70 2.15 -10.00
CA LEU A 51 -36.36 1.61 -9.74
C LEU A 51 -35.82 2.03 -8.35
N ARG A 52 -36.04 3.29 -7.94
CA ARG A 52 -35.70 3.75 -6.58
C ARG A 52 -36.40 2.94 -5.51
N GLU A 53 -37.72 2.71 -5.67
CA GLU A 53 -38.52 1.90 -4.76
C GLU A 53 -38.02 0.43 -4.72
N SER A 54 -37.77 -0.16 -5.89
CA SER A 54 -37.25 -1.54 -5.97
C SER A 54 -35.86 -1.72 -5.39
N MET A 55 -35.00 -0.68 -5.47
CA MET A 55 -33.68 -0.67 -4.89
C MET A 55 -33.67 -0.20 -3.42
N GLY A 56 -34.82 0.24 -2.89
CA GLY A 56 -34.91 0.76 -1.52
C GLY A 56 -34.16 2.08 -1.30
N LEU A 57 -33.91 2.86 -2.34
CA LEU A 57 -33.20 4.14 -2.28
C LEU A 57 -34.08 5.27 -1.70
N ASP A 58 -35.38 5.06 -1.59
CA ASP A 58 -36.35 5.92 -0.93
C ASP A 58 -36.37 5.80 0.60
N ARG A 59 -35.74 4.74 1.14
CA ARG A 59 -35.64 4.52 2.59
C ARG A 59 -34.66 5.48 3.24
N SER A 60 -34.76 5.64 4.55
CA SER A 60 -33.77 6.43 5.31
C SER A 60 -32.36 5.80 5.22
N LEU A 61 -31.29 6.63 5.25
CA LEU A 61 -29.91 6.14 5.19
C LEU A 61 -29.58 5.06 6.22
N PRO A 62 -30.04 5.15 7.50
CA PRO A 62 -29.84 4.06 8.45
C PRO A 62 -30.50 2.75 8.05
N GLU A 63 -31.71 2.80 7.47
CA GLU A 63 -32.41 1.60 7.01
C GLU A 63 -31.70 0.96 5.80
N GLN A 64 -31.20 1.77 4.87
CA GLN A 64 -30.40 1.30 3.74
C GLN A 64 -29.13 0.62 4.23
N TYR A 65 -28.41 1.22 5.20
CA TYR A 65 -27.21 0.64 5.80
C TYR A 65 -27.50 -0.70 6.48
N VAL A 66 -28.54 -0.76 7.31
CA VAL A 66 -28.92 -2.00 8.02
C VAL A 66 -29.32 -3.10 7.03
N SER A 67 -30.11 -2.76 6.00
CA SER A 67 -30.50 -3.70 4.95
C SER A 67 -29.28 -4.25 4.21
N TRP A 68 -28.35 -3.37 3.82
CA TRP A 68 -27.13 -3.76 3.13
C TRP A 68 -26.24 -4.66 3.99
N ILE A 69 -25.99 -4.29 5.25
CA ILE A 69 -25.11 -5.10 6.11
C ILE A 69 -25.73 -6.45 6.46
N CYS A 70 -27.06 -6.51 6.63
CA CYS A 70 -27.77 -7.78 6.80
C CYS A 70 -27.64 -8.65 5.55
N GLY A 71 -27.77 -8.08 4.35
CA GLY A 71 -27.52 -8.78 3.10
C GLY A 71 -26.10 -9.36 3.03
N VAL A 72 -25.09 -8.56 3.32
CA VAL A 72 -23.69 -9.03 3.36
C VAL A 72 -23.51 -10.20 4.34
N LEU A 73 -24.10 -10.13 5.53
CA LEU A 73 -24.01 -11.18 6.54
C LEU A 73 -24.75 -12.47 6.14
N THR A 74 -25.81 -12.38 5.36
CA THR A 74 -26.58 -13.53 4.83
C THR A 74 -26.02 -14.08 3.51
N GLY A 75 -24.96 -13.44 2.97
CA GLY A 75 -24.31 -13.87 1.72
C GLY A 75 -24.86 -13.19 0.45
N ASP A 76 -25.82 -12.29 0.58
CA ASP A 76 -26.29 -11.44 -0.51
C ASP A 76 -25.46 -10.14 -0.55
N TRP A 77 -24.47 -10.11 -1.40
CA TRP A 77 -23.58 -8.96 -1.60
C TRP A 77 -24.08 -8.02 -2.71
N GLY A 78 -25.29 -8.27 -3.22
CA GLY A 78 -25.87 -7.57 -4.35
C GLY A 78 -25.29 -7.98 -5.69
N THR A 79 -25.70 -7.27 -6.73
CA THR A 79 -25.31 -7.53 -8.14
C THR A 79 -24.49 -6.36 -8.66
N SER A 80 -23.37 -6.65 -9.29
CA SER A 80 -22.56 -5.65 -9.99
C SER A 80 -23.31 -5.18 -11.24
N ARG A 81 -23.46 -3.89 -11.37
CA ARG A 81 -24.08 -3.28 -12.56
C ARG A 81 -23.20 -3.47 -13.80
N THR A 82 -21.90 -3.32 -13.62
CA THR A 82 -20.92 -3.39 -14.72
C THR A 82 -20.80 -4.79 -15.30
N TYR A 83 -20.82 -5.80 -14.43
CA TYR A 83 -20.59 -7.20 -14.83
C TYR A 83 -21.89 -7.99 -14.97
N GLY A 84 -23.05 -7.46 -14.53
CA GLY A 84 -24.32 -8.17 -14.56
C GLY A 84 -24.34 -9.46 -13.74
N ALA A 85 -23.43 -9.60 -12.76
CA ALA A 85 -23.19 -10.82 -11.99
C ALA A 85 -23.19 -10.51 -10.48
N PRO A 86 -23.45 -11.50 -9.61
CA PRO A 86 -23.31 -11.32 -8.16
C PRO A 86 -21.92 -10.83 -7.79
N VAL A 87 -21.84 -9.82 -6.91
CA VAL A 87 -20.58 -9.19 -6.49
C VAL A 87 -19.58 -10.22 -5.96
N TRP A 88 -20.05 -11.17 -5.15
CA TRP A 88 -19.21 -12.25 -4.64
C TRP A 88 -18.53 -13.07 -5.75
N GLN A 89 -19.26 -13.38 -6.83
CA GLN A 89 -18.71 -14.15 -7.95
C GLN A 89 -17.61 -13.39 -8.67
N VAL A 90 -17.79 -12.07 -8.88
CA VAL A 90 -16.78 -11.21 -9.52
C VAL A 90 -15.52 -11.13 -8.66
N ILE A 91 -15.68 -10.95 -7.33
CA ILE A 91 -14.56 -10.95 -6.38
C ILE A 91 -13.83 -12.30 -6.40
N ALA A 92 -14.54 -13.42 -6.35
CA ALA A 92 -13.96 -14.76 -6.31
C ALA A 92 -13.12 -15.08 -7.57
N GLN A 93 -13.48 -14.53 -8.73
CA GLN A 93 -12.73 -14.71 -9.98
C GLN A 93 -11.40 -13.93 -10.00
N THR A 94 -11.36 -12.75 -9.38
CA THR A 94 -10.19 -11.87 -9.41
C THR A 94 -9.25 -12.08 -8.21
N LEU A 95 -9.77 -12.57 -7.08
CA LEU A 95 -9.04 -12.81 -5.84
C LEU A 95 -7.77 -13.65 -5.99
N PRO A 96 -7.76 -14.78 -6.73
CA PRO A 96 -6.57 -15.63 -6.85
C PRO A 96 -5.36 -14.88 -7.41
N VAL A 97 -5.56 -13.95 -8.33
CA VAL A 97 -4.47 -13.17 -8.96
C VAL A 97 -3.80 -12.27 -7.93
N THR A 98 -4.60 -11.49 -7.17
CA THR A 98 -4.07 -10.61 -6.12
C THR A 98 -3.38 -11.40 -5.01
N LEU A 99 -3.95 -12.53 -4.60
CA LEU A 99 -3.33 -13.37 -3.56
C LEU A 99 -2.00 -13.99 -4.03
N LEU A 100 -1.96 -14.56 -5.23
CA LEU A 100 -0.73 -15.11 -5.81
C LEU A 100 0.34 -14.03 -5.94
N LEU A 101 -0.04 -12.85 -6.42
CA LEU A 101 0.87 -11.72 -6.55
C LEU A 101 1.40 -11.25 -5.19
N ALA A 102 0.53 -11.10 -4.19
CA ALA A 102 0.92 -10.68 -2.83
C ALA A 102 1.84 -11.71 -2.16
N VAL A 103 1.51 -12.99 -2.24
CA VAL A 103 2.34 -14.08 -1.68
C VAL A 103 3.69 -14.13 -2.38
N TYR A 104 3.72 -14.05 -3.71
CA TYR A 104 4.96 -14.09 -4.48
C TYR A 104 5.85 -12.88 -4.18
N ALA A 105 5.30 -11.66 -4.19
CA ALA A 105 6.04 -10.45 -3.86
C ALA A 105 6.62 -10.50 -2.44
N THR A 106 5.82 -10.90 -1.44
CA THR A 106 6.26 -11.00 -0.05
C THR A 106 7.32 -12.10 0.13
N ALA A 107 7.18 -13.25 -0.54
CA ALA A 107 8.17 -14.31 -0.50
C ALA A 107 9.53 -13.86 -1.06
N VAL A 108 9.53 -13.18 -2.21
CA VAL A 108 10.74 -12.60 -2.81
C VAL A 108 11.35 -11.53 -1.90
N ALA A 109 10.53 -10.60 -1.39
CA ALA A 109 10.97 -9.54 -0.49
C ALA A 109 11.61 -10.12 0.78
N LEU A 110 10.99 -11.13 1.39
CA LEU A 110 11.50 -11.80 2.58
C LEU A 110 12.83 -12.54 2.30
N ALA A 111 12.92 -13.27 1.18
CA ALA A 111 14.13 -13.98 0.80
C ALA A 111 15.32 -13.03 0.59
N VAL A 112 15.12 -11.96 -0.20
CA VAL A 112 16.14 -10.93 -0.44
C VAL A 112 16.51 -10.23 0.87
N SER A 113 15.52 -9.88 1.70
CA SER A 113 15.73 -9.21 2.97
C SER A 113 16.47 -10.09 3.99
N CYS A 114 16.24 -11.40 4.00
CA CYS A 114 16.99 -12.33 4.82
C CYS A 114 18.48 -12.33 4.42
N VAL A 115 18.78 -12.44 3.14
CA VAL A 115 20.18 -12.46 2.65
C VAL A 115 20.86 -11.13 2.98
N LEU A 116 20.30 -10.00 2.57
CA LEU A 116 20.90 -8.68 2.77
C LEU A 116 20.91 -8.24 4.23
N GLY A 117 19.85 -8.53 5.00
CA GLY A 117 19.76 -8.17 6.41
C GLY A 117 20.74 -8.93 7.28
N VAL A 118 20.89 -10.25 7.05
CA VAL A 118 21.90 -11.08 7.76
C VAL A 118 23.31 -10.65 7.39
N ALA A 119 23.62 -10.50 6.11
CA ALA A 119 24.94 -10.08 5.66
C ALA A 119 25.33 -8.69 6.21
N SER A 120 24.37 -7.76 6.24
CA SER A 120 24.52 -6.42 6.82
C SER A 120 24.75 -6.46 8.34
N ALA A 121 24.03 -7.35 9.06
CA ALA A 121 24.17 -7.51 10.51
C ALA A 121 25.51 -8.17 10.90
N MET A 122 26.04 -9.07 10.08
CA MET A 122 27.32 -9.74 10.34
C MET A 122 28.53 -8.80 10.26
N ARG A 123 28.47 -7.75 9.43
CA ARG A 123 29.53 -6.75 9.24
C ARG A 123 28.98 -5.33 9.26
N PRO A 124 28.60 -4.81 10.43
CA PRO A 124 28.08 -3.45 10.56
C PRO A 124 29.11 -2.41 10.08
N GLY A 125 28.68 -1.48 9.22
CA GLY A 125 29.54 -0.48 8.61
C GLY A 125 30.36 -0.96 7.40
N GLY A 126 30.26 -2.26 7.05
CA GLY A 126 30.91 -2.80 5.84
C GLY A 126 30.16 -2.41 4.56
N VAL A 127 30.75 -2.74 3.40
CA VAL A 127 30.19 -2.41 2.08
C VAL A 127 28.75 -2.92 1.92
N VAL A 128 28.47 -4.16 2.31
CA VAL A 128 27.11 -4.74 2.22
C VAL A 128 26.13 -3.95 3.07
N ASP A 129 26.50 -3.52 4.27
CA ASP A 129 25.63 -2.72 5.15
C ASP A 129 25.35 -1.33 4.53
N VAL A 130 26.35 -0.70 3.92
CA VAL A 130 26.16 0.59 3.22
C VAL A 130 25.28 0.42 2.00
N VAL A 131 25.55 -0.56 1.14
CA VAL A 131 24.74 -0.85 -0.06
C VAL A 131 23.29 -1.18 0.32
N SER A 132 23.09 -2.04 1.34
CA SER A 132 21.73 -2.38 1.80
C SER A 132 20.96 -1.14 2.28
N ARG A 133 21.61 -0.23 3.04
CA ARG A 133 20.96 1.03 3.47
C ARG A 133 20.64 1.96 2.32
N THR A 134 21.54 2.08 1.35
CA THR A 134 21.29 2.89 0.15
C THR A 134 20.13 2.29 -0.66
N LEU A 135 20.11 0.96 -0.83
CA LEU A 135 19.01 0.27 -1.52
C LEU A 135 17.68 0.48 -0.81
N MET A 136 17.65 0.37 0.53
CA MET A 136 16.43 0.66 1.32
C MET A 136 15.91 2.09 1.09
N GLN A 137 16.82 3.08 1.05
CA GLN A 137 16.44 4.48 0.83
C GLN A 137 15.93 4.71 -0.59
N LEU A 138 16.59 4.15 -1.60
CA LEU A 138 16.16 4.25 -2.99
C LEU A 138 14.81 3.55 -3.20
N ALA A 139 14.63 2.34 -2.69
CA ALA A 139 13.39 1.59 -2.79
C ALA A 139 12.20 2.33 -2.15
N SER A 140 12.45 3.10 -1.07
CA SER A 140 11.41 3.90 -0.41
C SER A 140 11.14 5.25 -1.08
N ALA A 141 12.10 5.77 -1.87
CA ALA A 141 11.98 7.06 -2.53
C ALA A 141 11.30 6.98 -3.90
N VAL A 142 11.40 5.83 -4.57
CA VAL A 142 10.85 5.64 -5.91
C VAL A 142 9.38 5.21 -5.83
N PRO A 143 8.45 5.93 -6.50
CA PRO A 143 7.06 5.51 -6.57
C PRO A 143 6.92 4.15 -7.26
N GLY A 144 6.19 3.21 -6.64
CA GLY A 144 6.06 1.84 -7.16
C GLY A 144 5.51 1.78 -8.58
N PHE A 145 4.52 2.59 -8.93
CA PHE A 145 3.95 2.64 -10.28
C PHE A 145 4.97 3.11 -11.33
N TRP A 146 5.83 4.08 -10.99
CA TRP A 146 6.88 4.57 -11.87
C TRP A 146 7.92 3.45 -12.11
N LEU A 147 8.34 2.78 -11.02
CA LEU A 147 9.24 1.64 -11.12
C LEU A 147 8.64 0.53 -12.00
N ALA A 148 7.34 0.28 -11.89
CA ALA A 148 6.61 -0.70 -12.72
C ALA A 148 6.72 -0.36 -14.20
N VAL A 149 6.47 0.90 -14.58
CA VAL A 149 6.57 1.36 -15.96
C VAL A 149 7.99 1.23 -16.49
N VAL A 150 8.99 1.69 -15.71
CA VAL A 150 10.41 1.59 -16.12
C VAL A 150 10.83 0.12 -16.28
N CYS A 151 10.48 -0.75 -15.33
CA CYS A 151 10.78 -2.17 -15.42
C CYS A 151 10.08 -2.83 -16.61
N MET A 152 8.82 -2.49 -16.87
CA MET A 152 8.07 -2.99 -18.02
C MET A 152 8.73 -2.58 -19.35
N LEU A 153 9.10 -1.32 -19.50
CA LEU A 153 9.77 -0.81 -20.70
C LEU A 153 11.12 -1.49 -20.91
N PHE A 154 11.93 -1.62 -19.85
CA PHE A 154 13.27 -2.17 -19.99
C PHE A 154 13.28 -3.70 -20.13
N PHE A 155 12.67 -4.42 -19.18
CA PHE A 155 12.75 -5.88 -19.14
C PHE A 155 11.73 -6.60 -20.01
N ALA A 156 10.55 -6.01 -20.22
CA ALA A 156 9.52 -6.65 -21.04
C ALA A 156 9.56 -6.14 -22.49
N ALA A 157 9.50 -4.83 -22.72
CA ALA A 157 9.43 -4.30 -24.09
C ALA A 157 10.79 -4.36 -24.81
N ASN A 158 11.90 -3.95 -24.18
CA ASN A 158 13.19 -3.90 -24.86
C ASN A 158 13.92 -5.24 -24.84
N LEU A 159 13.98 -5.93 -23.68
CA LEU A 159 14.73 -7.19 -23.55
C LEU A 159 13.88 -8.43 -23.85
N GLY A 160 12.55 -8.33 -23.84
CA GLY A 160 11.66 -9.48 -24.11
C GLY A 160 11.72 -10.60 -23.07
N TRP A 161 12.29 -10.35 -21.87
CA TRP A 161 12.45 -11.38 -20.84
C TRP A 161 11.12 -11.77 -20.19
N PHE A 162 10.21 -10.82 -20.06
CA PHE A 162 8.89 -10.99 -19.46
C PHE A 162 7.79 -10.48 -20.39
N PRO A 163 6.54 -10.92 -20.23
CA PRO A 163 5.42 -10.35 -20.95
C PRO A 163 5.19 -8.90 -20.55
N VAL A 164 4.82 -8.05 -21.51
CA VAL A 164 4.54 -6.62 -21.28
C VAL A 164 3.28 -6.46 -20.43
N SER A 165 2.25 -7.28 -20.67
CA SER A 165 0.97 -7.22 -19.97
C SER A 165 0.24 -8.55 -20.04
N GLY A 166 -0.78 -8.70 -19.21
CA GLY A 166 -1.65 -9.87 -19.19
C GLY A 166 -1.27 -10.90 -18.15
N TYR A 167 -2.21 -11.81 -17.89
CA TYR A 167 -2.12 -12.85 -16.87
C TYR A 167 -2.39 -14.22 -17.50
N VAL A 168 -1.56 -15.19 -17.18
CA VAL A 168 -1.76 -16.59 -17.53
C VAL A 168 -2.23 -17.34 -16.27
N PRO A 169 -3.42 -17.97 -16.29
CA PRO A 169 -3.91 -18.71 -15.12
C PRO A 169 -3.00 -19.88 -14.75
N LEU A 170 -2.81 -20.09 -13.45
CA LEU A 170 -1.99 -21.18 -12.90
C LEU A 170 -2.49 -22.57 -13.37
N THR A 171 -3.80 -22.69 -13.60
CA THR A 171 -4.46 -23.92 -14.05
C THR A 171 -4.21 -24.25 -15.52
N GLN A 172 -3.83 -23.27 -16.35
CA GLN A 172 -3.57 -23.45 -17.78
C GLN A 172 -2.07 -23.68 -18.03
N ASP A 173 -1.22 -22.79 -17.52
CA ASP A 173 0.23 -22.90 -17.64
C ASP A 173 0.90 -22.33 -16.39
N PRO A 174 1.40 -23.18 -15.47
CA PRO A 174 2.11 -22.75 -14.28
C PRO A 174 3.37 -21.92 -14.57
N ALA A 175 4.12 -22.26 -15.61
CA ALA A 175 5.33 -21.54 -15.98
C ALA A 175 5.01 -20.15 -16.54
N GLY A 176 4.01 -20.07 -17.41
CA GLY A 176 3.47 -18.81 -17.93
C GLY A 176 2.90 -17.93 -16.81
N CYS A 177 2.21 -18.52 -15.82
CA CYS A 177 1.72 -17.80 -14.66
C CYS A 177 2.86 -17.15 -13.86
N VAL A 178 3.88 -17.92 -13.51
CA VAL A 178 5.06 -17.39 -12.81
C VAL A 178 5.72 -16.29 -13.63
N ARG A 179 5.91 -16.50 -14.93
CA ARG A 179 6.54 -15.52 -15.82
C ARG A 179 5.75 -14.22 -15.90
N SER A 180 4.40 -14.28 -15.95
CA SER A 180 3.53 -13.10 -16.00
C SER A 180 3.50 -12.32 -14.67
N LEU A 181 3.66 -13.00 -13.54
CA LEU A 181 3.63 -12.38 -12.22
C LEU A 181 5.02 -11.95 -11.72
N THR A 182 6.13 -12.42 -12.32
CA THR A 182 7.49 -12.16 -11.80
C THR A 182 7.83 -10.68 -11.79
N LEU A 183 7.65 -9.97 -12.89
CA LEU A 183 7.99 -8.55 -12.98
C LEU A 183 7.12 -7.68 -12.05
N PRO A 184 5.78 -7.81 -12.01
CA PRO A 184 4.92 -7.19 -11.02
C PRO A 184 5.33 -7.51 -9.57
N ALA A 185 5.64 -8.77 -9.27
CA ALA A 185 6.04 -9.20 -7.93
C ALA A 185 7.38 -8.59 -7.49
N LEU A 186 8.36 -8.48 -8.39
CA LEU A 186 9.65 -7.83 -8.13
C LEU A 186 9.46 -6.34 -7.80
N VAL A 187 8.61 -5.64 -8.54
CA VAL A 187 8.30 -4.23 -8.28
C VAL A 187 7.67 -4.04 -6.90
N LEU A 188 6.67 -4.87 -6.57
CA LEU A 188 6.03 -4.83 -5.24
C LEU A 188 7.03 -5.20 -4.13
N ALA A 189 7.84 -6.23 -4.35
CA ALA A 189 8.88 -6.65 -3.41
C ALA A 189 9.87 -5.52 -3.11
N CYS A 190 10.28 -4.73 -4.12
CA CYS A 190 11.14 -3.57 -3.92
C CYS A 190 10.55 -2.58 -2.91
N GLY A 191 9.25 -2.31 -2.95
CA GLY A 191 8.58 -1.45 -1.99
C GLY A 191 8.64 -1.94 -0.54
N GLU A 192 8.71 -3.25 -0.33
CA GLU A 192 8.77 -3.89 0.99
C GLU A 192 10.19 -4.04 1.54
N LEU A 193 11.21 -4.05 0.67
CA LEU A 193 12.61 -4.29 1.06
C LEU A 193 13.08 -3.36 2.20
N GLY A 194 12.69 -2.07 2.16
CA GLY A 194 13.11 -1.09 3.15
C GLY A 194 12.77 -1.46 4.58
N VAL A 195 11.57 -1.96 4.80
CA VAL A 195 11.06 -2.37 6.11
C VAL A 195 11.64 -3.73 6.51
N LEU A 196 11.59 -4.72 5.60
CA LEU A 196 12.00 -6.09 5.89
C LEU A 196 13.51 -6.21 6.14
N ILE A 197 14.38 -5.60 5.31
CA ILE A 197 15.84 -5.61 5.54
C ILE A 197 16.18 -5.00 6.90
N ARG A 198 15.54 -3.88 7.26
CA ARG A 198 15.77 -3.24 8.57
C ARG A 198 15.34 -4.15 9.71
N THR A 199 14.20 -4.82 9.59
CA THR A 199 13.68 -5.72 10.60
C THR A 199 14.57 -6.95 10.76
N VAL A 200 14.97 -7.61 9.66
CA VAL A 200 15.90 -8.76 9.69
C VAL A 200 17.21 -8.35 10.32
N ARG A 201 17.81 -7.23 9.86
CA ARG A 201 19.08 -6.74 10.38
C ARG A 201 19.01 -6.47 11.88
N SER A 202 17.99 -5.79 12.36
CA SER A 202 17.80 -5.51 13.79
C SER A 202 17.66 -6.80 14.59
N SER A 203 16.77 -7.71 14.17
CA SER A 203 16.52 -8.97 14.86
C SER A 203 17.78 -9.86 14.92
N VAL A 204 18.57 -9.88 13.85
CA VAL A 204 19.83 -10.63 13.82
C VAL A 204 20.88 -9.98 14.73
N MET A 205 20.98 -8.65 14.74
CA MET A 205 21.91 -7.93 15.64
C MET A 205 21.56 -8.18 17.11
N ASP A 206 20.28 -8.14 17.45
CA ASP A 206 19.80 -8.41 18.81
C ASP A 206 20.11 -9.86 19.22
N ALA A 207 19.90 -10.82 18.31
CA ALA A 207 20.21 -12.22 18.54
C ALA A 207 21.72 -12.51 18.68
N LEU A 208 22.57 -11.77 17.93
CA LEU A 208 24.04 -11.87 18.04
C LEU A 208 24.58 -11.36 19.38
N GLN A 209 23.84 -10.54 20.11
CA GLN A 209 24.21 -9.99 21.41
C GLN A 209 23.76 -10.85 22.59
N GLN A 210 23.00 -11.92 22.34
CA GLN A 210 22.48 -12.80 23.38
C GLN A 210 23.61 -13.70 23.99
N GLU A 211 23.46 -14.06 25.27
CA GLU A 211 24.43 -14.86 26.02
C GLU A 211 24.72 -16.24 25.41
N TYR A 212 23.74 -16.84 24.72
CA TYR A 212 23.97 -18.14 24.06
C TYR A 212 25.03 -18.06 22.96
N MET A 213 25.34 -16.89 22.42
CA MET A 213 26.42 -16.72 21.45
C MET A 213 27.78 -16.98 22.05
N LEU A 214 28.01 -16.65 23.34
CA LEU A 214 29.23 -17.02 24.08
C LEU A 214 29.37 -18.54 24.16
N ALA A 215 28.27 -19.26 24.45
CA ALA A 215 28.30 -20.72 24.49
C ALA A 215 28.65 -21.35 23.13
N THR A 216 28.25 -20.74 22.00
CA THR A 216 28.63 -21.22 20.66
C THR A 216 30.13 -21.01 20.37
N GLN A 217 30.72 -19.93 20.86
CA GLN A 217 32.16 -19.69 20.75
C GLN A 217 32.99 -20.69 21.56
N VAL A 218 32.55 -20.99 22.80
CA VAL A 218 33.18 -22.01 23.64
C VAL A 218 33.16 -23.39 22.99
N LYS A 219 32.09 -23.70 22.23
CA LYS A 219 31.96 -24.93 21.43
C LYS A 219 32.79 -24.93 20.15
N GLY A 220 33.60 -23.89 19.88
CA GLY A 220 34.44 -23.80 18.70
C GLY A 220 33.72 -23.62 17.37
N LEU A 221 32.42 -23.21 17.39
CA LEU A 221 31.68 -22.99 16.17
C LEU A 221 32.13 -21.70 15.48
N THR A 222 32.29 -21.74 14.16
CA THR A 222 32.55 -20.53 13.37
C THR A 222 31.34 -19.58 13.45
N ARG A 223 31.60 -18.26 13.40
CA ARG A 223 30.56 -17.22 13.49
C ARG A 223 29.46 -17.45 12.44
N MET A 224 29.81 -17.85 11.22
CA MET A 224 28.85 -18.15 10.15
C MET A 224 27.96 -19.33 10.52
N ARG A 225 28.54 -20.43 10.99
CA ARG A 225 27.79 -21.64 11.38
C ARG A 225 26.86 -21.36 12.57
N ALA A 226 27.36 -20.61 13.57
CA ALA A 226 26.54 -20.17 14.70
C ALA A 226 25.35 -19.30 14.25
N THR A 227 25.60 -18.36 13.30
CA THR A 227 24.56 -17.49 12.76
C THR A 227 23.47 -18.29 12.03
N VAL A 228 23.82 -19.17 11.13
CA VAL A 228 22.85 -19.97 10.36
C VAL A 228 22.04 -20.91 11.26
N THR A 229 22.71 -21.58 12.21
CA THR A 229 22.07 -22.63 13.01
C THR A 229 21.23 -22.09 14.16
N TYR A 230 21.71 -21.03 14.84
CA TYR A 230 21.08 -20.53 16.07
C TYR A 230 20.44 -19.14 15.90
N VAL A 231 21.22 -18.19 15.37
CA VAL A 231 20.78 -16.79 15.29
C VAL A 231 19.60 -16.64 14.32
N LEU A 232 19.71 -17.22 13.11
CA LEU A 232 18.68 -17.11 12.11
C LEU A 232 17.34 -17.68 12.61
N ARG A 233 17.40 -18.85 13.24
CA ARG A 233 16.20 -19.48 13.83
C ARG A 233 15.55 -18.62 14.93
N ALA A 234 16.37 -17.98 15.76
CA ALA A 234 15.88 -17.13 16.86
C ALA A 234 15.36 -15.77 16.34
N SER A 235 15.96 -15.23 15.26
CA SER A 235 15.66 -13.89 14.77
C SER A 235 14.51 -13.82 13.75
N LEU A 236 14.08 -14.95 13.14
CA LEU A 236 13.08 -14.95 12.06
C LEU A 236 11.65 -14.62 12.51
N SER A 237 11.30 -14.73 13.77
CA SER A 237 9.93 -14.50 14.26
C SER A 237 9.42 -13.08 13.95
N ALA A 238 10.21 -12.06 14.21
CA ALA A 238 9.83 -10.67 13.94
C ALA A 238 9.75 -10.36 12.42
N PRO A 239 10.74 -10.74 11.58
CA PRO A 239 10.63 -10.61 10.13
C PRO A 239 9.40 -11.28 9.50
N ILE A 240 9.06 -12.51 9.92
CA ILE A 240 7.88 -13.24 9.43
C ILE A 240 6.60 -12.49 9.83
N THR A 241 6.54 -11.98 11.05
CA THR A 241 5.41 -11.17 11.51
C THR A 241 5.22 -9.91 10.65
N VAL A 242 6.32 -9.18 10.42
CA VAL A 242 6.29 -7.97 9.60
C VAL A 242 5.94 -8.30 8.14
N ALA A 243 6.48 -9.39 7.59
CA ALA A 243 6.13 -9.85 6.25
C ALA A 243 4.62 -10.18 6.13
N GLY A 244 4.02 -10.80 7.14
CA GLY A 244 2.58 -11.05 7.18
C GLY A 244 1.75 -9.76 7.17
N ILE A 245 2.15 -8.76 7.95
CA ILE A 245 1.51 -7.43 7.95
C ILE A 245 1.66 -6.74 6.59
N GLN A 246 2.84 -6.80 5.99
CA GLN A 246 3.08 -6.24 4.65
C GLN A 246 2.25 -6.95 3.59
N MET A 247 2.16 -8.28 3.62
CA MET A 247 1.30 -9.06 2.73
C MET A 247 -0.18 -8.62 2.84
N ALA A 248 -0.69 -8.39 4.05
CA ALA A 248 -2.04 -7.88 4.25
C ALA A 248 -2.25 -6.51 3.56
N LYS A 249 -1.26 -5.62 3.65
CA LYS A 249 -1.30 -4.32 2.96
C LYS A 249 -1.30 -4.47 1.44
N LEU A 250 -0.56 -5.45 0.91
CA LEU A 250 -0.54 -5.70 -0.54
C LEU A 250 -1.92 -6.11 -1.06
N VAL A 251 -2.69 -6.90 -0.33
CA VAL A 251 -4.04 -7.30 -0.76
C VAL A 251 -4.95 -6.08 -1.06
N GLY A 252 -4.76 -4.98 -0.32
CA GLY A 252 -5.50 -3.73 -0.56
C GLY A 252 -4.75 -2.67 -1.39
N GLY A 253 -3.45 -2.85 -1.66
CA GLY A 253 -2.57 -1.80 -2.20
C GLY A 253 -1.92 -2.11 -3.56
N THR A 254 -2.24 -3.23 -4.20
CA THR A 254 -1.64 -3.63 -5.49
C THR A 254 -2.25 -2.95 -6.72
N ALA A 255 -3.32 -2.19 -6.55
CA ALA A 255 -4.15 -1.67 -7.64
C ALA A 255 -3.38 -0.95 -8.76
N ALA A 256 -2.43 -0.08 -8.39
CA ALA A 256 -1.62 0.64 -9.39
C ALA A 256 -0.73 -0.31 -10.21
N ILE A 257 -0.16 -1.34 -9.58
CA ILE A 257 0.70 -2.31 -10.24
C ILE A 257 -0.14 -3.25 -11.11
N GLU A 258 -1.27 -3.73 -10.60
CA GLU A 258 -2.22 -4.54 -11.37
C GLU A 258 -2.71 -3.79 -12.62
N ARG A 259 -2.97 -2.47 -12.49
CA ARG A 259 -3.37 -1.63 -13.63
C ARG A 259 -2.27 -1.49 -14.68
N VAL A 260 -1.02 -1.22 -14.25
CA VAL A 260 0.13 -1.06 -15.17
C VAL A 260 0.40 -2.34 -15.97
N PHE A 261 0.34 -3.51 -15.32
CA PHE A 261 0.58 -4.80 -15.97
C PHE A 261 -0.69 -5.47 -16.53
N ALA A 262 -1.83 -4.78 -16.50
CA ALA A 262 -3.14 -5.28 -16.93
C ALA A 262 -3.49 -6.65 -16.31
N LEU A 263 -3.23 -6.81 -15.01
CA LEU A 263 -3.59 -8.01 -14.26
C LEU A 263 -5.05 -7.95 -13.81
N PRO A 264 -5.83 -9.04 -13.97
CA PRO A 264 -7.23 -9.10 -13.52
C PRO A 264 -7.32 -9.38 -12.02
N GLY A 265 -6.77 -8.47 -11.19
CA GLY A 265 -6.80 -8.56 -9.73
C GLY A 265 -7.85 -7.67 -9.08
N LEU A 266 -8.00 -7.81 -7.74
CA LEU A 266 -8.97 -7.06 -6.94
C LEU A 266 -8.73 -5.55 -6.95
N GLY A 267 -7.48 -5.11 -6.98
CA GLY A 267 -7.14 -3.70 -7.01
C GLY A 267 -7.54 -3.05 -8.34
N ASN A 268 -7.27 -3.71 -9.46
CA ASN A 268 -7.69 -3.26 -10.77
C ASN A 268 -9.22 -3.30 -10.93
N LEU A 269 -9.86 -4.33 -10.37
CA LEU A 269 -11.33 -4.44 -10.32
C LEU A 269 -11.93 -3.26 -9.54
N LEU A 270 -11.35 -2.90 -8.39
CA LEU A 270 -11.80 -1.78 -7.58
C LEU A 270 -11.70 -0.45 -8.34
N LEU A 271 -10.56 -0.19 -9.01
CA LEU A 271 -10.39 1.01 -9.84
C LEU A 271 -11.46 1.10 -10.92
N GLY A 272 -11.69 -0.01 -11.66
CA GLY A 272 -12.72 -0.08 -12.68
C GLY A 272 -14.15 0.14 -12.12
N ALA A 273 -14.44 -0.43 -10.96
CA ALA A 273 -15.74 -0.26 -10.30
C ALA A 273 -15.98 1.20 -9.89
N VAL A 274 -14.95 1.91 -9.40
CA VAL A 274 -15.05 3.34 -9.06
C VAL A 274 -15.20 4.19 -10.31
N GLU A 275 -14.39 3.96 -11.36
CA GLU A 275 -14.49 4.67 -12.65
C GLU A 275 -15.90 4.54 -13.26
N GLN A 276 -16.51 3.36 -13.13
CA GLN A 276 -17.85 3.06 -13.65
C GLN A 276 -18.98 3.35 -12.65
N ARG A 277 -18.67 3.86 -11.46
CA ARG A 277 -19.60 4.16 -10.37
C ARG A 277 -20.48 2.94 -10.00
N ASP A 278 -19.89 1.74 -9.97
CA ASP A 278 -20.54 0.51 -9.53
C ASP A 278 -20.48 0.41 -8.00
N ILE A 279 -21.42 1.06 -7.34
CA ILE A 279 -21.47 1.24 -5.88
C ILE A 279 -21.48 -0.11 -5.17
N MET A 280 -22.30 -1.07 -5.62
CA MET A 280 -22.42 -2.39 -4.99
C MET A 280 -21.10 -3.15 -5.06
N LEU A 281 -20.42 -3.11 -6.21
CA LEU A 281 -19.14 -3.76 -6.39
C LEU A 281 -18.05 -3.10 -5.54
N VAL A 282 -18.00 -1.77 -5.47
CA VAL A 282 -17.06 -1.03 -4.62
C VAL A 282 -17.26 -1.40 -3.15
N GLN A 283 -18.49 -1.36 -2.65
CA GLN A 283 -18.82 -1.73 -1.27
C GLN A 283 -18.39 -3.16 -0.95
N GLY A 284 -18.72 -4.10 -1.84
CA GLY A 284 -18.36 -5.50 -1.68
C GLY A 284 -16.84 -5.71 -1.62
N ILE A 285 -16.08 -5.11 -2.56
CA ILE A 285 -14.61 -5.24 -2.57
C ILE A 285 -13.99 -4.65 -1.29
N VAL A 286 -14.44 -3.47 -0.84
CA VAL A 286 -13.89 -2.83 0.36
C VAL A 286 -14.15 -3.64 1.61
N VAL A 287 -15.36 -4.12 1.80
CA VAL A 287 -15.69 -5.00 2.94
C VAL A 287 -14.86 -6.28 2.86
N PHE A 288 -14.78 -6.92 1.68
CA PHE A 288 -13.97 -8.12 1.50
C PHE A 288 -12.50 -7.90 1.83
N VAL A 289 -11.87 -6.86 1.27
CA VAL A 289 -10.46 -6.54 1.54
C VAL A 289 -10.25 -6.25 3.03
N THR A 290 -11.16 -5.51 3.66
CA THR A 290 -11.06 -5.22 5.10
C THR A 290 -11.15 -6.50 5.94
N VAL A 291 -12.07 -7.40 5.62
CA VAL A 291 -12.16 -8.71 6.28
C VAL A 291 -10.88 -9.51 6.09
N ALA A 292 -10.35 -9.55 4.86
CA ALA A 292 -9.11 -10.26 4.55
C ALA A 292 -7.92 -9.70 5.35
N VAL A 293 -7.76 -8.37 5.40
CA VAL A 293 -6.71 -7.71 6.19
C VAL A 293 -6.84 -8.01 7.67
N VAL A 294 -8.06 -7.93 8.22
CA VAL A 294 -8.35 -8.24 9.63
C VAL A 294 -8.02 -9.71 9.95
N VAL A 295 -8.41 -10.64 9.09
CA VAL A 295 -8.12 -12.07 9.25
C VAL A 295 -6.62 -12.33 9.21
N VAL A 296 -5.89 -11.77 8.24
CA VAL A 296 -4.42 -11.92 8.15
C VAL A 296 -3.74 -11.33 9.40
N ASN A 297 -4.12 -10.15 9.86
CA ASN A 297 -3.59 -9.56 11.08
C ASN A 297 -3.86 -10.43 12.31
N LEU A 298 -5.06 -11.00 12.42
CA LEU A 298 -5.41 -11.89 13.52
C LEU A 298 -4.57 -13.19 13.49
N LEU A 299 -4.34 -13.76 12.31
CA LEU A 299 -3.48 -14.93 12.11
C LEU A 299 -2.02 -14.63 12.49
N VAL A 300 -1.48 -13.50 12.05
CA VAL A 300 -0.14 -13.01 12.42
C VAL A 300 -0.03 -12.84 13.93
N ASP A 301 -1.02 -12.24 14.57
CA ASP A 301 -1.07 -12.06 16.01
C ASP A 301 -1.10 -13.40 16.77
N LEU A 302 -1.84 -14.39 16.28
CA LEU A 302 -1.88 -15.73 16.87
C LEU A 302 -0.53 -16.46 16.74
N LEU A 303 0.12 -16.32 15.59
CA LEU A 303 1.45 -16.90 15.36
C LEU A 303 2.50 -16.27 16.29
N THR A 304 2.46 -14.94 16.49
CA THR A 304 3.39 -14.25 17.38
C THR A 304 3.20 -14.62 18.85
N VAL A 305 1.95 -14.77 19.32
CA VAL A 305 1.66 -15.20 20.68
C VAL A 305 2.17 -16.63 20.93
N ARG A 306 2.03 -17.53 19.93
CA ARG A 306 2.57 -18.91 20.02
C ARG A 306 4.11 -18.93 20.00
N ALA A 307 4.74 -18.04 19.21
CA ALA A 307 6.19 -17.91 19.17
C ALA A 307 6.75 -17.32 20.47
N ALA A 308 6.12 -16.29 21.03
CA ALA A 308 6.49 -15.67 22.31
C ALA A 308 6.32 -16.61 23.50
N GLY A 309 5.33 -17.51 23.48
CA GLY A 309 5.13 -18.53 24.54
C GLY A 309 6.24 -19.58 24.61
N ARG A 310 7.13 -19.66 23.61
CA ARG A 310 8.29 -20.57 23.57
C ARG A 310 9.61 -19.91 23.90
N GLY A 311 9.65 -18.58 24.06
CA GLY A 311 10.87 -17.81 24.33
C GLY A 311 10.56 -16.51 25.07
N ALA A 312 9.80 -16.60 26.17
CA ALA A 312 9.42 -15.43 26.94
C ALA A 312 10.57 -14.95 27.81
N SER A 313 11.34 -14.00 27.30
CA SER A 313 11.89 -12.91 28.12
C SER A 313 12.31 -11.76 27.21
N SER A 314 11.77 -10.57 27.53
CA SER A 314 12.23 -9.27 27.08
C SER A 314 12.04 -8.87 25.61
N THR A 315 10.87 -8.30 25.29
CA THR A 315 10.82 -7.23 24.29
C THR A 315 9.84 -6.14 24.74
N SER A 316 10.17 -5.53 25.83
CA SER A 316 9.69 -4.18 26.19
C SER A 316 10.84 -3.23 25.91
N GLY A 317 11.10 -2.94 24.64
CA GLY A 317 12.23 -2.15 24.20
C GLY A 317 11.98 -1.33 22.93
N ALA A 318 10.72 -1.02 22.64
CA ALA A 318 10.37 -0.03 21.61
C ALA A 318 10.56 1.40 22.15
N GLY A 319 11.77 1.75 22.54
CA GLY A 319 12.05 3.06 23.13
C GLY A 319 13.53 3.31 23.35
N LYS A 320 14.42 2.92 22.43
CA LYS A 320 15.82 3.36 22.54
C LYS A 320 16.41 3.78 21.21
N SER A 321 16.80 5.03 21.26
CA SER A 321 17.69 5.79 20.39
C SER A 321 17.12 6.22 19.03
N VAL A 322 16.44 7.34 19.03
CA VAL A 322 16.75 8.37 18.04
C VAL A 322 18.26 8.60 18.17
N GLY A 323 19.03 7.95 17.32
CA GLY A 323 20.48 8.11 17.28
C GLY A 323 20.79 9.59 17.09
N LYS A 324 21.58 10.17 17.98
CA LYS A 324 22.13 11.52 17.82
C LYS A 324 22.59 11.70 16.39
N PRO A 325 22.18 12.78 15.70
CA PRO A 325 22.63 13.04 14.35
C PRO A 325 24.15 13.08 14.35
N ARG A 326 24.80 12.14 13.64
CA ARG A 326 26.24 12.14 13.45
C ARG A 326 26.59 13.39 12.63
N GLY A 327 27.12 14.40 13.28
CA GLY A 327 27.47 15.75 12.89
C GLY A 327 27.45 16.09 11.38
N ARG A 328 28.50 15.89 10.62
CA ARG A 328 28.64 16.40 9.25
C ARG A 328 27.76 15.69 8.19
N ARG A 329 27.47 14.39 8.35
CA ARG A 329 26.66 13.63 7.38
C ARG A 329 25.16 13.96 7.48
N GLY A 330 24.66 14.27 8.66
CA GLY A 330 23.27 14.71 8.85
C GLY A 330 23.03 16.10 8.25
N LEU A 331 24.01 16.99 8.36
CA LEU A 331 23.93 18.32 7.78
C LEU A 331 23.92 18.28 6.24
N VAL A 332 24.76 17.46 5.62
CA VAL A 332 24.77 17.29 4.14
C VAL A 332 23.43 16.76 3.65
N SER A 333 22.86 15.75 4.30
CA SER A 333 21.56 15.21 3.92
C SER A 333 20.43 16.25 4.08
N LEU A 334 20.46 17.05 5.13
CA LEU A 334 19.52 18.14 5.36
C LEU A 334 19.63 19.20 4.27
N VAL A 335 20.87 19.65 3.95
CA VAL A 335 21.12 20.67 2.93
C VAL A 335 20.65 20.18 1.56
N VAL A 336 21.01 18.96 1.17
CA VAL A 336 20.56 18.36 -0.10
C VAL A 336 19.02 18.28 -0.15
N GLY A 337 18.37 17.84 0.92
CA GLY A 337 16.91 17.79 0.99
C GLY A 337 16.28 19.19 0.84
N LEU A 338 16.80 20.19 1.55
CA LEU A 338 16.31 21.57 1.45
C LEU A 338 16.54 22.16 0.06
N VAL A 339 17.66 21.88 -0.58
CA VAL A 339 17.94 22.35 -1.96
C VAL A 339 16.96 21.74 -2.95
N LEU A 340 16.66 20.42 -2.85
CA LEU A 340 15.72 19.77 -3.74
C LEU A 340 14.29 20.31 -3.56
N VAL A 341 13.82 20.41 -2.32
CA VAL A 341 12.49 20.98 -2.03
C VAL A 341 12.43 22.45 -2.44
N GLY A 342 13.48 23.21 -2.14
CA GLY A 342 13.60 24.61 -2.53
C GLY A 342 13.60 24.81 -4.05
N PHE A 343 14.24 23.92 -4.81
CA PHE A 343 14.21 23.94 -6.26
C PHE A 343 12.80 23.71 -6.83
N VAL A 344 12.08 22.72 -6.33
CA VAL A 344 10.69 22.45 -6.75
C VAL A 344 9.77 23.62 -6.36
N ALA A 345 9.97 24.19 -5.17
CA ALA A 345 9.23 25.36 -4.72
C ALA A 345 9.50 26.60 -5.59
N ALA A 346 10.77 26.83 -5.92
CA ALA A 346 11.16 27.93 -6.83
C ALA A 346 10.56 27.74 -8.23
N MET A 347 10.62 26.53 -8.78
CA MET A 347 9.97 26.20 -10.05
C MET A 347 8.47 26.50 -10.02
N GLY A 348 7.77 26.08 -8.97
CA GLY A 348 6.36 26.36 -8.79
C GLY A 348 6.06 27.86 -8.68
N LEU A 349 6.80 28.59 -7.85
CA LEU A 349 6.63 30.03 -7.68
C LEU A 349 6.89 30.82 -8.99
N VAL A 350 7.93 30.45 -9.73
CA VAL A 350 8.22 31.04 -11.03
C VAL A 350 7.09 30.80 -12.03
N SER A 351 6.49 29.60 -12.01
CA SER A 351 5.39 29.22 -12.90
C SER A 351 4.12 30.05 -12.73
N LEU A 352 3.94 30.68 -11.55
CA LEU A 352 2.80 31.57 -11.30
C LEU A 352 2.90 32.89 -12.13
N ALA A 353 4.12 33.31 -12.46
CA ALA A 353 4.37 34.52 -13.21
C ALA A 353 4.82 34.25 -14.65
N TRP A 354 5.55 33.14 -14.86
CA TRP A 354 6.16 32.86 -16.16
C TRP A 354 6.41 31.36 -16.37
N THR A 355 6.12 30.89 -17.58
CA THR A 355 6.53 29.58 -18.11
C THR A 355 7.13 29.79 -19.52
N PRO A 356 8.10 28.93 -19.94
CA PRO A 356 8.71 29.06 -21.28
C PRO A 356 7.69 29.08 -22.41
N TYR A 357 6.66 28.24 -22.30
CA TYR A 357 5.55 28.15 -23.26
C TYR A 357 4.21 28.13 -22.51
N GLY A 358 3.13 28.41 -23.22
CA GLY A 358 1.77 28.32 -22.66
C GLY A 358 1.49 26.86 -22.24
N ILE A 359 1.00 26.67 -21.01
CA ILE A 359 0.77 25.32 -20.41
C ILE A 359 -0.15 24.44 -21.27
N SER A 360 -1.10 25.09 -21.99
CA SER A 360 -2.07 24.43 -22.88
C SER A 360 -1.79 24.65 -24.35
N ALA A 361 -0.70 25.36 -24.71
CA ALA A 361 -0.35 25.57 -26.07
C ALA A 361 0.04 24.26 -26.76
N MET A 362 -0.64 23.94 -27.86
CA MET A 362 -0.45 22.72 -28.62
C MET A 362 0.26 23.03 -29.92
N ASP A 363 1.33 22.34 -30.23
CA ASP A 363 2.00 22.33 -31.52
C ASP A 363 2.07 20.92 -32.07
N LEU A 364 1.15 20.60 -32.97
CA LEU A 364 1.06 19.26 -33.54
C LEU A 364 2.29 18.87 -34.38
N THR A 365 3.11 19.83 -34.77
CA THR A 365 4.36 19.56 -35.50
C THR A 365 5.47 19.09 -34.57
N ALA A 366 5.41 19.47 -33.29
CA ALA A 366 6.37 19.11 -32.26
C ALA A 366 5.93 17.90 -31.41
N ARG A 367 4.97 17.10 -31.90
CA ARG A 367 4.50 15.89 -31.17
C ARG A 367 5.64 14.92 -30.88
N PHE A 368 5.77 14.51 -29.61
CA PHE A 368 6.84 13.64 -29.13
C PHE A 368 8.25 14.10 -29.47
N ALA A 369 8.44 15.44 -29.65
CA ALA A 369 9.77 15.98 -29.87
C ALA A 369 10.68 15.59 -28.68
N LEU A 370 11.88 15.14 -29.00
CA LEU A 370 12.90 14.80 -28.02
C LEU A 370 13.41 16.06 -27.30
N PRO A 371 14.02 15.90 -26.10
CA PRO A 371 14.65 17.00 -25.41
C PRO A 371 15.62 17.78 -26.31
N SER A 372 15.44 19.11 -26.35
CA SER A 372 16.23 20.06 -27.15
C SER A 372 16.48 21.37 -26.39
N LEU A 373 17.22 22.28 -26.95
CA LEU A 373 17.40 23.63 -26.34
C LEU A 373 16.10 24.42 -26.31
N GLU A 374 15.20 24.23 -27.29
CA GLU A 374 13.89 24.87 -27.33
C GLU A 374 12.90 24.21 -26.35
N HIS A 375 12.90 22.88 -26.29
CA HIS A 375 12.09 22.08 -25.37
C HIS A 375 12.98 21.22 -24.50
N PRO A 376 13.49 21.71 -23.35
CA PRO A 376 14.47 20.99 -22.53
C PRO A 376 14.01 19.61 -22.05
N PHE A 377 12.70 19.42 -21.84
CA PHE A 377 12.10 18.12 -21.46
C PHE A 377 11.31 17.48 -22.60
N GLY A 378 11.45 18.02 -23.84
CA GLY A 378 10.68 17.56 -25.00
C GLY A 378 9.21 17.96 -24.94
N CYS A 379 8.40 17.38 -25.85
CA CYS A 379 6.98 17.64 -25.97
C CYS A 379 6.15 16.36 -25.80
N ASP A 380 4.91 16.51 -25.34
CA ASP A 380 3.97 15.42 -25.16
C ASP A 380 3.27 15.00 -26.48
N GLN A 381 2.29 14.08 -26.37
CA GLN A 381 1.49 13.60 -27.51
C GLN A 381 0.67 14.67 -28.23
N PHE A 382 0.51 15.84 -27.65
CA PHE A 382 -0.19 16.98 -28.23
C PHE A 382 0.78 18.12 -28.64
N GLY A 383 2.10 17.87 -28.55
CA GLY A 383 3.12 18.87 -28.81
C GLY A 383 3.24 19.96 -27.76
N ARG A 384 2.73 19.72 -26.52
CA ARG A 384 2.84 20.68 -25.41
C ARG A 384 4.18 20.52 -24.73
N ASP A 385 4.80 21.64 -24.35
CA ASP A 385 6.09 21.65 -23.66
C ASP A 385 6.03 21.00 -22.27
N VAL A 386 6.82 19.94 -22.06
CA VAL A 386 6.80 19.18 -20.82
C VAL A 386 7.38 19.96 -19.65
N LEU A 387 8.42 20.79 -19.87
CA LEU A 387 9.02 21.63 -18.82
C LEU A 387 8.01 22.62 -18.25
N SER A 388 7.32 23.37 -19.10
CA SER A 388 6.29 24.35 -18.70
C SER A 388 5.18 23.68 -17.88
N ARG A 389 4.77 22.49 -18.28
CA ARG A 389 3.77 21.69 -17.54
C ARG A 389 4.29 21.18 -16.20
N CYS A 390 5.54 20.73 -16.12
CA CYS A 390 6.15 20.35 -14.86
C CYS A 390 6.26 21.52 -13.88
N MET A 391 6.63 22.70 -14.39
CA MET A 391 6.68 23.92 -13.58
C MET A 391 5.29 24.25 -13.00
N ALA A 392 4.25 24.26 -13.82
CA ALA A 392 2.89 24.53 -13.38
C ALA A 392 2.36 23.44 -12.41
N ALA A 393 2.68 22.18 -12.65
CA ALA A 393 2.27 21.08 -11.79
C ALA A 393 2.94 21.10 -10.40
N ALA A 394 4.08 21.80 -10.25
CA ALA A 394 4.75 21.91 -8.94
C ALA A 394 3.89 22.65 -7.90
N VAL A 395 3.06 23.63 -8.33
CA VAL A 395 2.18 24.39 -7.42
C VAL A 395 1.14 23.49 -6.72
N PRO A 396 0.26 22.80 -7.46
CA PRO A 396 -0.72 21.93 -6.82
C PRO A 396 -0.06 20.76 -6.08
N ALA A 397 1.06 20.22 -6.58
CA ALA A 397 1.77 19.14 -5.90
C ALA A 397 2.30 19.60 -4.52
N LEU A 398 2.88 20.79 -4.42
CA LEU A 398 3.34 21.36 -3.16
C LEU A 398 2.18 21.74 -2.24
N ALA A 399 1.10 22.32 -2.78
CA ALA A 399 -0.07 22.67 -1.98
C ALA A 399 -0.70 21.44 -1.34
N VAL A 400 -0.89 20.37 -2.10
CA VAL A 400 -1.40 19.08 -1.59
C VAL A 400 -0.41 18.44 -0.63
N GLY A 401 0.89 18.40 -0.98
CA GLY A 401 1.93 17.78 -0.14
C GLY A 401 2.08 18.49 1.21
N VAL A 402 2.22 19.81 1.22
CA VAL A 402 2.34 20.59 2.46
C VAL A 402 1.03 20.55 3.25
N GLY A 403 -0.11 20.75 2.57
CA GLY A 403 -1.43 20.74 3.20
C GLY A 403 -1.71 19.41 3.91
N SER A 404 -1.47 18.29 3.25
CA SER A 404 -1.68 16.97 3.85
C SER A 404 -0.73 16.69 5.03
N VAL A 405 0.54 17.11 4.95
CA VAL A 405 1.48 16.97 6.07
C VAL A 405 1.08 17.84 7.25
N VAL A 406 0.68 19.09 7.02
CA VAL A 406 0.23 20.00 8.07
C VAL A 406 -1.03 19.45 8.77
N LEU A 407 -2.06 19.10 7.99
CA LEU A 407 -3.30 18.52 8.52
C LEU A 407 -3.03 17.21 9.28
N GLY A 408 -2.23 16.32 8.69
CA GLY A 408 -1.87 15.04 9.32
C GLY A 408 -1.06 15.23 10.60
N ALA A 409 -0.12 16.20 10.65
CA ALA A 409 0.66 16.51 11.84
C ALA A 409 -0.21 17.08 12.96
N PHE A 410 -1.10 18.02 12.67
CA PHE A 410 -2.01 18.60 13.68
C PHE A 410 -3.00 17.54 14.20
N ALA A 411 -3.65 16.81 13.30
CA ALA A 411 -4.59 15.75 13.69
C ALA A 411 -3.87 14.62 14.46
N GLY A 412 -2.72 14.16 13.97
CA GLY A 412 -1.94 13.10 14.61
C GLY A 412 -1.36 13.51 15.96
N ALA A 413 -0.83 14.72 16.09
CA ALA A 413 -0.34 15.25 17.36
C ALA A 413 -1.49 15.42 18.36
N GLY A 414 -2.63 15.97 17.93
CA GLY A 414 -3.81 16.13 18.77
C GLY A 414 -4.36 14.79 19.27
N LEU A 415 -4.60 13.83 18.37
CA LEU A 415 -5.07 12.49 18.73
C LEU A 415 -4.04 11.73 19.58
N GLY A 416 -2.74 11.89 19.28
CA GLY A 416 -1.65 11.30 20.06
C GLY A 416 -1.60 11.84 21.48
N ALA A 417 -1.72 13.16 21.66
CA ALA A 417 -1.80 13.80 22.98
C ALA A 417 -3.03 13.35 23.76
N LEU A 418 -4.20 13.32 23.13
CA LEU A 418 -5.44 12.81 23.75
C LEU A 418 -5.31 11.33 24.16
N ALA A 419 -4.68 10.51 23.34
CA ALA A 419 -4.44 9.10 23.67
C ALA A 419 -3.43 8.92 24.81
N ALA A 420 -2.42 9.82 24.91
CA ALA A 420 -1.41 9.76 25.96
C ALA A 420 -1.94 10.27 27.31
N MET A 421 -2.72 11.35 27.31
CA MET A 421 -3.24 12.02 28.51
C MET A 421 -4.61 11.51 28.95
N GLY A 422 -5.34 10.87 28.05
CA GLY A 422 -6.71 10.39 28.27
C GLY A 422 -6.77 9.10 29.08
N SER A 423 -8.00 8.75 29.49
CA SER A 423 -8.27 7.46 30.14
C SER A 423 -7.95 6.27 29.24
N SER A 424 -7.81 5.07 29.83
CA SER A 424 -7.59 3.82 29.09
C SER A 424 -8.66 3.59 28.01
N ARG A 425 -9.89 4.02 28.23
CA ARG A 425 -10.98 3.93 27.23
C ARG A 425 -10.74 4.86 26.05
N VAL A 426 -10.37 6.12 26.30
CA VAL A 426 -10.06 7.11 25.25
C VAL A 426 -8.90 6.63 24.38
N ARG A 427 -7.82 6.16 25.02
CA ARG A 427 -6.68 5.56 24.30
C ARG A 427 -7.14 4.41 23.41
N THR A 428 -7.94 3.48 23.95
CA THR A 428 -8.41 2.32 23.17
C THR A 428 -9.25 2.75 21.98
N VAL A 429 -10.16 3.71 22.14
CA VAL A 429 -10.99 4.21 21.03
C VAL A 429 -10.13 4.85 19.94
N ILE A 430 -9.19 5.74 20.32
CA ILE A 430 -8.31 6.41 19.35
C ILE A 430 -7.47 5.39 18.58
N MET A 431 -6.87 4.41 19.27
CA MET A 431 -6.07 3.38 18.63
C MET A 431 -6.93 2.53 17.66
N ARG A 432 -8.17 2.21 18.03
CA ARG A 432 -9.07 1.45 17.14
C ARG A 432 -9.51 2.23 15.91
N LEU A 433 -9.77 3.53 16.08
CA LEU A 433 -10.08 4.41 14.95
C LEU A 433 -8.89 4.49 13.99
N THR A 434 -7.68 4.61 14.53
CA THR A 434 -6.44 4.61 13.72
C THR A 434 -6.23 3.28 13.00
N ASP A 435 -6.44 2.15 13.70
CA ASP A 435 -6.36 0.81 13.08
C ASP A 435 -7.38 0.65 11.94
N ALA A 436 -8.61 1.15 12.13
CA ALA A 436 -9.65 1.14 11.11
C ALA A 436 -9.26 1.97 9.87
N LEU A 437 -8.76 3.19 10.08
CA LEU A 437 -8.30 4.05 8.99
C LEU A 437 -7.12 3.43 8.23
N MET A 438 -6.18 2.77 8.93
CA MET A 438 -5.05 2.09 8.29
C MET A 438 -5.46 0.80 7.56
N SER A 439 -6.59 0.20 7.92
CA SER A 439 -7.13 -0.98 7.23
C SER A 439 -7.93 -0.61 5.97
N PHE A 440 -8.29 0.67 5.82
CA PHE A 440 -9.03 1.16 4.67
C PHE A 440 -8.08 1.33 3.47
N PRO A 441 -8.46 0.85 2.27
CA PRO A 441 -7.64 1.05 1.08
C PRO A 441 -7.43 2.54 0.78
N GLY A 442 -6.16 2.99 0.82
CA GLY A 442 -5.83 4.42 0.67
C GLY A 442 -6.31 5.05 -0.64
N ILE A 443 -6.40 4.25 -1.71
CA ILE A 443 -6.93 4.67 -3.01
C ILE A 443 -8.38 5.14 -2.89
N LEU A 444 -9.22 4.48 -2.10
CA LEU A 444 -10.61 4.88 -1.91
C LEU A 444 -10.75 6.19 -1.15
N LEU A 445 -9.89 6.41 -0.13
CA LEU A 445 -9.86 7.70 0.57
C LEU A 445 -9.45 8.86 -0.33
N ALA A 446 -8.67 8.57 -1.37
CA ALA A 446 -8.23 9.59 -2.32
C ALA A 446 -9.27 9.89 -3.43
N MET A 447 -10.27 9.03 -3.61
CA MET A 447 -11.31 9.15 -4.64
C MET A 447 -12.62 9.77 -4.13
N VAL A 448 -12.80 9.83 -2.82
CA VAL A 448 -13.92 10.45 -2.12
C VAL A 448 -13.59 11.90 -1.74
#